data_ba8bd4ad2aca154b8b737126cecd2cb0
#
_entry.id   ba8bd4ad2aca154b8b737126cecd2cb0
#
_cell.length_a   1.000
_cell.length_b   1.000
_cell.length_c   1.000
_cell.angle_alpha   90.00
_cell.angle_beta   90.00
_cell.angle_gamma   90.00
#
_symmetry.space_group_name_H-M   'P 1'
#
loop_
_entity.id
_entity.type
_entity.pdbx_description
1 polymer ?
#
loop_
_entity_poly.entity_id
_entity_poly.type
_entity_poly.pdbx_seq_one_letter_code
_entity_poly.pdbx_strand_id
1 'polypeptide(L)'
;MSLSVAGIEVDPAIIPPLDPSFLPASLFNREYHKLVSAVGSVPLRLALEGSDGSISEFRTSVVPPAAGHLQATLLLIERTVKFLLWQRGGWKLYVGGPAEVGEHIKSVYSPTGARKFDFAFMSSVYEHPFEVVVTSAEAVPPSKENTMPLGRHLDGCRVGFDLGASDRKASAVINGEAVFSEEIVWDPRNASDPDYHYQGVMDSIRRAAAHLPRLDAVGGSAAGVYINNRARVASLYRAVPPKLFAEKIAPLFLRIRDELGVPMEVVNDGEVTALAGSMSLGGNPVLGLALGSSLASGYVNRDGNITGWLNELAFAPVDYRMNGPLDEWSGDCCGSQFFSQQAVNRVAVSAGMQFPEKLGLPERLVLIQKKMEEGDALVAKLYETIGTYVGYGVAYYADFYDLKHVLILGRVTTGPGGEIILNKSIEVLRKEFPEIASTVSIALPDEKSRRVGQSIAAASLPAIKEIPR
;
A
#
# COMPACT_ATOMS: atom_id res chain seq x y z
N MET A 1 25.41 -16.95 -3.87
CA MET A 1 26.12 -15.66 -3.68
C MET A 1 25.67 -15.12 -2.34
N SER A 2 26.58 -15.12 -1.35
CA SER A 2 26.24 -14.58 -0.01
C SER A 2 26.25 -13.04 -0.08
N LEU A 3 25.22 -12.43 0.46
CA LEU A 3 25.09 -10.98 0.66
C LEU A 3 25.25 -10.67 2.14
N SER A 4 25.74 -9.49 2.49
CA SER A 4 25.93 -9.12 3.91
C SER A 4 25.56 -7.67 4.14
N VAL A 5 24.86 -7.40 5.25
CA VAL A 5 24.59 -6.06 5.75
C VAL A 5 24.55 -6.06 7.27
N ALA A 6 25.16 -5.05 7.88
CA ALA A 6 25.23 -4.89 9.34
C ALA A 6 25.71 -6.14 10.09
N GLY A 7 26.56 -6.97 9.47
CA GLY A 7 27.09 -8.21 10.06
C GLY A 7 26.14 -9.42 9.99
N ILE A 8 25.02 -9.31 9.29
CA ILE A 8 24.13 -10.43 8.99
C ILE A 8 24.41 -10.92 7.57
N GLU A 9 24.73 -12.20 7.44
CA GLU A 9 24.89 -12.86 6.14
C GLU A 9 23.53 -13.40 5.66
N VAL A 10 23.27 -13.20 4.37
CA VAL A 10 22.04 -13.64 3.69
C VAL A 10 22.43 -14.39 2.43
N ASP A 11 21.90 -15.60 2.27
CA ASP A 11 22.19 -16.46 1.13
C ASP A 11 20.90 -16.84 0.38
N PRO A 12 20.43 -16.01 -0.59
CA PRO A 12 19.22 -16.28 -1.33
C PRO A 12 19.35 -17.51 -2.23
N ALA A 13 18.45 -18.47 -2.12
CA ALA A 13 18.41 -19.61 -3.02
C ALA A 13 17.87 -19.26 -4.43
N ILE A 14 17.13 -18.16 -4.54
CA ILE A 14 16.67 -17.60 -5.82
C ILE A 14 17.15 -16.15 -5.92
N ILE A 15 18.03 -15.91 -6.87
CA ILE A 15 18.65 -14.60 -7.13
C ILE A 15 17.91 -13.94 -8.30
N PRO A 16 17.48 -12.65 -8.18
CA PRO A 16 16.87 -11.94 -9.31
C PRO A 16 17.87 -11.87 -10.49
N PRO A 17 17.53 -12.32 -11.70
CA PRO A 17 18.47 -12.45 -12.80
C PRO A 17 19.16 -11.14 -13.22
N LEU A 18 18.47 -10.00 -13.08
CA LEU A 18 18.97 -8.68 -13.49
C LEU A 18 19.30 -7.75 -12.31
N ASP A 19 19.21 -8.24 -11.07
CA ASP A 19 19.58 -7.46 -9.87
C ASP A 19 20.16 -8.39 -8.78
N PRO A 20 21.34 -8.96 -9.01
CA PRO A 20 21.92 -9.96 -8.10
C PRO A 20 22.33 -9.39 -6.73
N SER A 21 22.35 -8.08 -6.58
CA SER A 21 22.63 -7.40 -5.31
C SER A 21 21.39 -7.16 -4.43
N PHE A 22 20.19 -7.55 -4.88
CA PHE A 22 18.96 -7.47 -4.09
C PHE A 22 19.13 -8.28 -2.80
N LEU A 23 18.95 -7.62 -1.65
CA LEU A 23 19.05 -8.21 -0.33
C LEU A 23 17.66 -8.26 0.32
N PRO A 24 16.94 -9.38 0.18
CA PRO A 24 15.55 -9.46 0.63
C PRO A 24 15.39 -9.16 2.12
N ALA A 25 14.52 -8.22 2.48
CA ALA A 25 14.17 -7.90 3.86
C ALA A 25 13.71 -9.14 4.64
N SER A 26 12.90 -10.00 4.01
CA SER A 26 12.43 -11.26 4.60
C SER A 26 13.56 -12.21 5.01
N LEU A 27 14.60 -12.33 4.19
CA LEU A 27 15.74 -13.17 4.52
C LEU A 27 16.60 -12.56 5.62
N PHE A 28 16.84 -11.24 5.58
CA PHE A 28 17.54 -10.55 6.66
C PHE A 28 16.82 -10.76 8.00
N ASN A 29 15.50 -10.57 8.02
CA ASN A 29 14.70 -10.78 9.23
C ASN A 29 14.83 -12.22 9.73
N ARG A 30 14.73 -13.20 8.84
CA ARG A 30 14.88 -14.61 9.16
C ARG A 30 16.23 -14.92 9.81
N GLU A 31 17.32 -14.44 9.21
CA GLU A 31 18.67 -14.69 9.76
C GLU A 31 18.91 -13.92 11.07
N TYR A 32 18.38 -12.69 11.18
CA TYR A 32 18.44 -11.95 12.43
C TYR A 32 17.67 -12.66 13.56
N HIS A 33 16.49 -13.21 13.30
CA HIS A 33 15.73 -13.95 14.31
C HIS A 33 16.40 -15.27 14.71
N LYS A 34 17.14 -15.93 13.81
CA LYS A 34 18.02 -17.06 14.19
C LYS A 34 19.12 -16.59 15.14
N LEU A 35 19.72 -15.44 14.87
CA LEU A 35 20.74 -14.86 15.76
C LEU A 35 20.14 -14.54 17.14
N VAL A 36 18.96 -13.92 17.23
CA VAL A 36 18.25 -13.68 18.49
C VAL A 36 18.04 -14.98 19.27
N SER A 37 17.66 -16.06 18.59
CA SER A 37 17.46 -17.37 19.21
C SER A 37 18.76 -18.00 19.73
N ALA A 38 19.89 -17.70 19.07
CA ALA A 38 21.20 -18.26 19.43
C ALA A 38 21.90 -17.52 20.57
N VAL A 39 21.82 -16.18 20.62
CA VAL A 39 22.59 -15.36 21.57
C VAL A 39 21.76 -14.80 22.73
N GLY A 40 20.45 -14.97 22.70
CA GLY A 40 19.49 -14.45 23.67
C GLY A 40 18.65 -13.30 23.14
N SER A 41 17.55 -12.98 23.84
CA SER A 41 16.56 -12.01 23.40
C SER A 41 16.19 -11.03 24.52
N VAL A 42 15.89 -9.80 24.13
CA VAL A 42 15.18 -8.82 24.96
C VAL A 42 13.92 -8.37 24.22
N PRO A 43 12.78 -8.17 24.92
CA PRO A 43 11.55 -7.74 24.29
C PRO A 43 11.68 -6.32 23.74
N LEU A 44 11.08 -6.10 22.57
CA LEU A 44 10.90 -4.78 21.99
C LEU A 44 9.45 -4.65 21.51
N ARG A 45 8.81 -3.56 21.89
CA ARG A 45 7.43 -3.24 21.52
C ARG A 45 7.39 -1.88 20.85
N LEU A 46 6.67 -1.82 19.76
CA LEU A 46 6.38 -0.60 19.01
C LEU A 46 4.87 -0.36 19.04
N ALA A 47 4.44 0.87 19.23
CA ALA A 47 3.02 1.22 19.07
C ALA A 47 2.88 2.53 18.34
N LEU A 48 1.94 2.58 17.39
CA LEU A 48 1.59 3.76 16.61
C LEU A 48 0.20 4.26 17.05
N GLU A 49 0.10 5.55 17.35
CA GLU A 49 -1.13 6.22 17.73
C GLU A 49 -1.67 7.04 16.56
N GLY A 50 -2.92 6.77 16.17
CA GLY A 50 -3.68 7.51 15.17
C GLY A 50 -4.33 8.78 15.75
N SER A 51 -4.86 9.65 14.88
CA SER A 51 -5.54 10.89 15.28
C SER A 51 -6.88 10.66 16.00
N ASP A 52 -7.45 9.48 15.88
CA ASP A 52 -8.69 9.05 16.56
C ASP A 52 -8.43 8.38 17.92
N GLY A 53 -7.17 8.36 18.38
CA GLY A 53 -6.73 7.70 19.59
C GLY A 53 -6.68 6.16 19.48
N SER A 54 -6.77 5.61 18.26
CA SER A 54 -6.44 4.22 18.00
C SER A 54 -4.96 3.95 18.24
N ILE A 55 -4.63 2.73 18.65
CA ILE A 55 -3.25 2.30 18.89
C ILE A 55 -3.04 0.95 18.22
N SER A 56 -2.07 0.90 17.30
CA SER A 56 -1.61 -0.33 16.66
C SER A 56 -0.28 -0.77 17.27
N GLU A 57 -0.25 -1.94 17.89
CA GLU A 57 0.95 -2.49 18.52
C GLU A 57 1.64 -3.51 17.61
N PHE A 58 2.97 -3.52 17.65
CA PHE A 58 3.84 -4.55 17.06
C PHE A 58 4.84 -5.03 18.11
N ARG A 59 4.98 -6.35 18.25
CA ARG A 59 5.85 -6.99 19.22
C ARG A 59 6.92 -7.79 18.51
N THR A 60 8.17 -7.64 18.98
CA THR A 60 9.29 -8.43 18.51
C THR A 60 10.29 -8.63 19.65
N SER A 61 11.35 -9.36 19.35
CA SER A 61 12.51 -9.52 20.24
C SER A 61 13.76 -9.13 19.48
N VAL A 62 14.70 -8.50 20.19
CA VAL A 62 15.98 -8.10 19.64
C VAL A 62 17.14 -8.71 20.43
N VAL A 63 18.30 -8.78 19.79
CA VAL A 63 19.54 -9.20 20.45
C VAL A 63 19.86 -8.22 21.59
N PRO A 64 20.27 -8.70 22.80
CA PRO A 64 20.70 -7.83 23.87
C PRO A 64 21.83 -6.89 23.39
N PRO A 65 21.83 -5.58 23.70
CA PRO A 65 22.86 -4.65 23.25
C PRO A 65 24.28 -5.06 23.58
N ALA A 66 24.47 -5.71 24.74
CA ALA A 66 25.77 -6.23 25.18
C ALA A 66 26.34 -7.39 24.33
N ALA A 67 25.52 -8.02 23.47
CA ALA A 67 25.95 -9.16 22.65
C ALA A 67 26.67 -8.74 21.33
N GLY A 68 26.90 -7.45 21.10
CA GLY A 68 27.75 -6.96 20.00
C GLY A 68 27.11 -6.81 18.62
N HIS A 69 25.78 -7.02 18.50
CA HIS A 69 25.05 -6.95 17.21
C HIS A 69 24.16 -5.71 17.09
N LEU A 70 24.52 -4.61 17.74
CA LEU A 70 23.70 -3.41 17.81
C LEU A 70 23.36 -2.85 16.41
N GLN A 71 24.31 -2.82 15.47
CA GLN A 71 24.06 -2.28 14.11
C GLN A 71 22.98 -3.06 13.36
N ALA A 72 22.96 -4.39 13.48
CA ALA A 72 21.91 -5.22 12.89
C ALA A 72 20.54 -4.93 13.52
N THR A 73 20.50 -4.77 14.86
CA THR A 73 19.28 -4.40 15.59
C THR A 73 18.77 -3.03 15.16
N LEU A 74 19.66 -2.03 15.06
CA LEU A 74 19.28 -0.68 14.65
C LEU A 74 18.71 -0.66 13.22
N LEU A 75 19.34 -1.38 12.30
CA LEU A 75 18.85 -1.52 10.92
C LEU A 75 17.48 -2.20 10.88
N LEU A 76 17.33 -3.36 11.55
CA LEU A 76 16.05 -4.07 11.59
C LEU A 76 14.92 -3.17 12.10
N ILE A 77 15.14 -2.51 13.26
CA ILE A 77 14.07 -1.74 13.89
C ILE A 77 13.78 -0.44 13.13
N GLU A 78 14.78 0.22 12.55
CA GLU A 78 14.57 1.37 11.67
C GLU A 78 13.71 1.00 10.47
N ARG A 79 14.00 -0.13 9.79
CA ARG A 79 13.22 -0.64 8.67
C ARG A 79 11.82 -1.11 9.07
N THR A 80 11.70 -1.75 10.23
CA THR A 80 10.41 -2.15 10.79
C THR A 80 9.53 -0.93 11.10
N VAL A 81 10.09 0.10 11.73
CA VAL A 81 9.36 1.35 12.00
C VAL A 81 8.90 2.00 10.70
N LYS A 82 9.79 2.09 9.68
CA LYS A 82 9.40 2.62 8.38
C LYS A 82 8.26 1.83 7.75
N PHE A 83 8.32 0.49 7.81
CA PHE A 83 7.25 -0.36 7.31
C PHE A 83 5.92 -0.10 8.03
N LEU A 84 5.94 -0.11 9.36
CA LEU A 84 4.73 0.09 10.18
C LEU A 84 4.10 1.47 9.98
N LEU A 85 4.91 2.52 9.81
CA LEU A 85 4.42 3.87 9.51
C LEU A 85 3.65 3.90 8.18
N TRP A 86 4.16 3.27 7.15
CA TRP A 86 3.52 3.27 5.83
C TRP A 86 2.41 2.22 5.68
N GLN A 87 2.43 1.19 6.53
CA GLN A 87 1.33 0.23 6.64
C GLN A 87 0.16 0.81 7.44
N ARG A 88 0.42 1.23 8.67
CA ARG A 88 -0.63 1.56 9.67
C ARG A 88 -0.90 3.05 9.76
N GLY A 89 0.14 3.85 9.59
CA GLY A 89 0.10 5.28 9.84
C GLY A 89 0.16 5.63 11.32
N GLY A 90 0.16 6.92 11.62
CA GLY A 90 0.15 7.45 12.97
C GLY A 90 1.02 8.70 13.12
N TRP A 91 0.75 9.48 14.16
CA TRP A 91 1.50 10.69 14.46
C TRP A 91 2.43 10.54 15.68
N LYS A 92 2.25 9.45 16.44
CA LYS A 92 3.04 9.20 17.66
C LYS A 92 3.49 7.75 17.69
N LEU A 93 4.80 7.56 17.83
CA LEU A 93 5.45 6.26 17.90
C LEU A 93 6.00 6.04 19.31
N TYR A 94 5.57 4.99 19.97
CA TYR A 94 6.18 4.49 21.20
C TYR A 94 7.21 3.41 20.87
N VAL A 95 8.42 3.54 21.41
CA VAL A 95 9.50 2.56 21.27
C VAL A 95 9.87 2.06 22.66
N GLY A 96 9.43 0.87 23.00
CA GLY A 96 9.64 0.25 24.29
C GLY A 96 10.62 -0.91 24.21
N GLY A 97 11.78 -0.79 24.89
CA GLY A 97 12.84 -1.79 24.86
C GLY A 97 14.19 -1.20 25.23
N PRO A 98 15.30 -1.70 24.64
CA PRO A 98 16.62 -1.13 24.92
C PRO A 98 16.70 0.36 24.54
N ALA A 99 17.22 1.18 25.46
CA ALA A 99 17.24 2.63 25.31
C ALA A 99 18.02 3.08 24.06
N GLU A 100 19.10 2.39 23.72
CA GLU A 100 19.94 2.67 22.54
C GLU A 100 19.14 2.58 21.23
N VAL A 101 18.21 1.62 21.15
CA VAL A 101 17.32 1.46 20.01
C VAL A 101 16.32 2.61 19.96
N GLY A 102 15.68 2.92 21.09
CA GLY A 102 14.70 4.02 21.17
C GLY A 102 15.31 5.38 20.80
N GLU A 103 16.47 5.71 21.35
CA GLU A 103 17.16 6.98 21.05
C GLU A 103 17.64 7.05 19.60
N HIS A 104 18.08 5.93 19.01
CA HIS A 104 18.39 5.87 17.59
C HIS A 104 17.15 6.21 16.73
N ILE A 105 16.03 5.53 16.97
CA ILE A 105 14.77 5.78 16.23
C ILE A 105 14.33 7.23 16.38
N LYS A 106 14.40 7.80 17.59
CA LYS A 106 14.06 9.20 17.85
C LYS A 106 14.95 10.17 17.05
N SER A 107 16.25 9.87 16.92
CA SER A 107 17.16 10.70 16.13
C SER A 107 16.89 10.59 14.63
N VAL A 108 16.59 9.38 14.14
CA VAL A 108 16.33 9.10 12.72
C VAL A 108 15.04 9.73 12.25
N TYR A 109 13.95 9.60 13.03
CA TYR A 109 12.63 10.16 12.74
C TYR A 109 12.47 11.53 13.42
N SER A 110 13.26 12.51 12.95
CA SER A 110 13.26 13.89 13.40
C SER A 110 13.29 14.86 12.21
N PRO A 111 13.05 16.18 12.42
CA PRO A 111 13.06 17.17 11.34
C PRO A 111 14.37 17.22 10.54
N THR A 112 15.48 16.81 11.14
CA THR A 112 16.83 16.82 10.55
C THR A 112 17.42 15.42 10.40
N GLY A 113 16.68 14.38 10.80
CA GLY A 113 17.11 13.00 10.74
C GLY A 113 17.09 12.39 9.34
N ALA A 114 17.58 11.16 9.23
CA ALA A 114 17.62 10.45 7.95
C ALA A 114 16.21 10.20 7.37
N ARG A 115 15.19 10.13 8.21
CA ARG A 115 13.77 9.96 7.84
C ARG A 115 12.95 11.25 7.99
N LYS A 116 13.56 12.39 7.71
CA LYS A 116 12.87 13.69 7.76
C LYS A 116 11.65 13.79 6.85
N PHE A 117 11.65 13.07 5.72
CA PHE A 117 10.48 12.99 4.83
C PHE A 117 9.31 12.28 5.53
N ASP A 118 9.57 11.08 6.09
CA ASP A 118 8.55 10.30 6.82
C ASP A 118 8.02 11.11 8.02
N PHE A 119 8.91 11.79 8.76
CA PHE A 119 8.53 12.70 9.86
C PHE A 119 7.59 13.81 9.39
N ALA A 120 7.95 14.52 8.32
CA ALA A 120 7.15 15.65 7.81
C ALA A 120 5.82 15.16 7.21
N PHE A 121 5.84 14.03 6.49
CA PHE A 121 4.64 13.45 5.88
C PHE A 121 3.63 13.03 6.94
N MET A 122 4.03 12.25 7.94
CA MET A 122 3.15 11.81 9.02
C MET A 122 2.61 13.01 9.82
N SER A 123 3.46 14.02 10.09
CA SER A 123 3.00 15.26 10.74
C SER A 123 1.90 15.96 9.93
N SER A 124 2.04 16.02 8.61
CA SER A 124 1.06 16.67 7.72
C SER A 124 -0.24 15.86 7.60
N VAL A 125 -0.12 14.54 7.41
CA VAL A 125 -1.29 13.66 7.22
C VAL A 125 -2.17 13.60 8.46
N TYR A 126 -1.55 13.52 9.63
CA TYR A 126 -2.27 13.40 10.91
C TYR A 126 -2.57 14.75 11.58
N GLU A 127 -2.11 15.88 11.00
CA GLU A 127 -2.29 17.24 11.55
C GLU A 127 -1.75 17.40 12.99
N HIS A 128 -0.73 16.60 13.33
CA HIS A 128 -0.01 16.63 14.61
C HIS A 128 1.49 16.54 14.36
N PRO A 129 2.34 17.25 15.11
CA PRO A 129 3.78 17.02 15.04
C PRO A 129 4.08 15.55 15.34
N PHE A 130 4.85 14.89 14.46
CA PHE A 130 5.25 13.50 14.69
C PHE A 130 6.15 13.41 15.92
N GLU A 131 5.86 12.48 16.82
CA GLU A 131 6.57 12.31 18.10
C GLU A 131 7.07 10.87 18.24
N VAL A 132 8.33 10.71 18.73
CA VAL A 132 8.87 9.42 19.17
C VAL A 132 9.05 9.43 20.68
N VAL A 133 8.36 8.53 21.36
CA VAL A 133 8.41 8.33 22.82
C VAL A 133 9.23 7.09 23.12
N VAL A 134 10.36 7.27 23.78
CA VAL A 134 11.22 6.17 24.25
C VAL A 134 10.78 5.77 25.65
N THR A 135 10.55 4.47 25.87
CA THR A 135 10.03 3.95 27.14
C THR A 135 10.47 2.50 27.40
N SER A 136 10.02 1.88 28.49
CA SER A 136 10.20 0.44 28.69
C SER A 136 9.17 -0.36 27.90
N ALA A 137 9.45 -1.63 27.63
CA ALA A 137 8.53 -2.50 26.88
C ALA A 137 7.16 -2.63 27.57
N GLU A 138 7.13 -2.63 28.92
CA GLU A 138 5.90 -2.76 29.71
C GLU A 138 5.05 -1.50 29.67
N ALA A 139 5.67 -0.33 29.47
CA ALA A 139 4.98 0.97 29.45
C ALA A 139 4.43 1.35 28.05
N VAL A 140 4.71 0.54 27.01
CA VAL A 140 4.08 0.74 25.70
C VAL A 140 2.58 0.50 25.80
N PRO A 141 1.73 1.44 25.32
CA PRO A 141 0.30 1.27 25.39
C PRO A 141 -0.17 0.04 24.59
N PRO A 142 -1.14 -0.73 25.10
CA PRO A 142 -1.67 -1.89 24.41
C PRO A 142 -2.45 -1.49 23.15
N SER A 143 -2.59 -2.42 22.21
CA SER A 143 -3.41 -2.24 21.01
C SER A 143 -4.84 -1.83 21.39
N LYS A 144 -5.34 -0.80 20.72
CA LYS A 144 -6.70 -0.29 20.78
C LYS A 144 -7.09 0.11 19.37
N GLU A 145 -7.43 -0.86 18.54
CA GLU A 145 -7.85 -0.58 17.17
C GLU A 145 -9.35 -0.28 17.13
N ASN A 146 -9.70 0.88 16.64
CA ASN A 146 -11.06 1.25 16.35
C ASN A 146 -11.37 0.82 14.91
N THR A 147 -11.74 -0.45 14.71
CA THR A 147 -12.19 -0.90 13.39
C THR A 147 -13.59 -0.38 13.14
N MET A 148 -13.74 0.55 12.22
CA MET A 148 -15.05 0.76 11.58
C MET A 148 -15.18 -0.29 10.49
N PRO A 149 -16.22 -1.15 10.51
CA PRO A 149 -16.44 -2.11 9.44
C PRO A 149 -16.83 -1.34 8.17
N LEU A 150 -15.85 -1.12 7.29
CA LEU A 150 -16.05 -0.53 5.98
C LEU A 150 -16.09 -1.64 4.92
N GLY A 151 -17.08 -1.58 4.05
CA GLY A 151 -17.25 -2.51 2.96
C GLY A 151 -18.29 -3.60 3.20
N ARG A 152 -18.69 -4.27 2.10
CA ARG A 152 -19.68 -5.37 2.06
C ARG A 152 -21.12 -5.00 2.44
N HIS A 153 -21.43 -3.72 2.57
CA HIS A 153 -22.80 -3.26 2.73
C HIS A 153 -23.47 -3.22 1.35
N LEU A 154 -24.24 -4.26 1.01
CA LEU A 154 -24.82 -4.44 -0.31
C LEU A 154 -26.32 -4.09 -0.38
N ASP A 155 -26.96 -3.86 0.76
CA ASP A 155 -28.37 -3.51 0.90
C ASP A 155 -28.69 -2.11 0.34
N GLY A 156 -29.92 -1.91 -0.15
CA GLY A 156 -30.43 -0.61 -0.59
C GLY A 156 -29.96 -0.15 -1.96
N CYS A 157 -30.15 1.16 -2.22
CA CYS A 157 -29.84 1.84 -3.48
C CYS A 157 -28.60 2.73 -3.29
N ARG A 158 -27.50 2.39 -3.93
CA ARG A 158 -26.18 2.97 -3.67
C ARG A 158 -25.53 3.51 -4.93
N VAL A 159 -24.72 4.53 -4.78
CA VAL A 159 -23.80 4.96 -5.82
C VAL A 159 -22.38 4.62 -5.39
N GLY A 160 -21.62 3.98 -6.28
CA GLY A 160 -20.19 3.82 -6.18
C GLY A 160 -19.47 4.65 -7.23
N PHE A 161 -18.40 5.36 -6.85
CA PHE A 161 -17.55 6.05 -7.82
C PHE A 161 -16.08 5.71 -7.64
N ASP A 162 -15.29 5.87 -8.71
CA ASP A 162 -13.84 5.72 -8.73
C ASP A 162 -13.20 6.89 -9.46
N LEU A 163 -12.30 7.60 -8.80
CA LEU A 163 -11.64 8.81 -9.32
C LEU A 163 -10.20 8.48 -9.71
N GLY A 164 -10.00 8.20 -10.99
CA GLY A 164 -8.69 8.01 -11.59
C GLY A 164 -8.03 9.30 -12.06
N ALA A 165 -6.82 9.19 -12.59
CA ALA A 165 -6.04 10.32 -13.08
C ALA A 165 -6.48 10.84 -14.45
N SER A 166 -7.14 10.00 -15.26
CA SER A 166 -7.58 10.27 -16.64
C SER A 166 -9.09 10.10 -16.85
N ASP A 167 -9.73 9.38 -15.97
CA ASP A 167 -11.14 9.05 -16.03
C ASP A 167 -11.75 8.99 -14.63
N ARG A 168 -13.06 9.14 -14.56
CA ARG A 168 -13.88 8.89 -13.38
C ARG A 168 -14.98 7.92 -13.74
N LYS A 169 -15.21 6.93 -12.91
CA LYS A 169 -16.23 5.90 -13.09
C LYS A 169 -17.32 6.07 -12.05
N ALA A 170 -18.56 5.77 -12.42
CA ALA A 170 -19.66 5.72 -11.48
C ALA A 170 -20.61 4.58 -11.82
N SER A 171 -21.17 3.95 -10.78
CA SER A 171 -22.15 2.89 -10.90
C SER A 171 -23.31 3.11 -9.96
N ALA A 172 -24.53 2.84 -10.46
CA ALA A 172 -25.72 2.67 -9.63
C ALA A 172 -25.87 1.20 -9.26
N VAL A 173 -26.05 0.93 -7.97
CA VAL A 173 -26.10 -0.42 -7.40
C VAL A 173 -27.40 -0.57 -6.59
N ILE A 174 -28.17 -1.64 -6.84
CA ILE A 174 -29.35 -2.01 -6.07
C ILE A 174 -29.12 -3.39 -5.46
N ASN A 175 -29.11 -3.48 -4.13
CA ASN A 175 -28.90 -4.73 -3.38
C ASN A 175 -27.68 -5.54 -3.89
N GLY A 176 -26.58 -4.84 -4.19
CA GLY A 176 -25.32 -5.45 -4.62
C GLY A 176 -25.21 -5.70 -6.13
N GLU A 177 -26.24 -5.44 -6.92
CA GLU A 177 -26.23 -5.57 -8.38
C GLU A 177 -26.10 -4.21 -9.06
N ALA A 178 -25.11 -4.07 -9.96
CA ALA A 178 -24.96 -2.85 -10.76
C ALA A 178 -26.07 -2.77 -11.83
N VAL A 179 -26.91 -1.73 -11.75
CA VAL A 179 -27.98 -1.46 -12.72
C VAL A 179 -27.57 -0.42 -13.77
N PHE A 180 -26.52 0.34 -13.51
CA PHE A 180 -25.91 1.31 -14.42
C PHE A 180 -24.42 1.45 -14.10
N SER A 181 -23.60 1.69 -15.14
CA SER A 181 -22.19 2.04 -15.00
C SER A 181 -21.74 2.87 -16.18
N GLU A 182 -20.95 3.90 -15.91
CA GLU A 182 -20.34 4.74 -16.96
C GLU A 182 -18.92 5.15 -16.57
N GLU A 183 -18.14 5.52 -17.59
CA GLU A 183 -16.80 6.08 -17.48
C GLU A 183 -16.74 7.40 -18.22
N ILE A 184 -16.22 8.44 -17.60
CA ILE A 184 -16.14 9.80 -18.13
C ILE A 184 -14.69 10.27 -18.05
N VAL A 185 -14.15 10.70 -19.18
CA VAL A 185 -12.81 11.30 -19.24
C VAL A 185 -12.80 12.64 -18.50
N TRP A 186 -11.76 12.87 -17.71
CA TRP A 186 -11.49 14.14 -17.04
C TRP A 186 -9.99 14.36 -16.90
N ASP A 187 -9.58 15.59 -16.50
CA ASP A 187 -8.17 15.94 -16.29
C ASP A 187 -7.96 16.64 -14.93
N PRO A 188 -8.03 15.92 -13.82
CA PRO A 188 -7.96 16.51 -12.47
C PRO A 188 -6.57 17.02 -12.13
N ARG A 189 -5.52 16.41 -12.68
CA ARG A 189 -4.12 16.75 -12.32
C ARG A 189 -3.68 18.12 -12.80
N ASN A 190 -4.32 18.64 -13.86
CA ASN A 190 -4.03 19.94 -14.45
C ASN A 190 -5.06 20.99 -14.06
N ALA A 191 -6.14 20.64 -13.38
CA ALA A 191 -7.18 21.55 -12.93
C ALA A 191 -6.76 22.22 -11.60
N SER A 192 -6.55 23.53 -11.62
CA SER A 192 -6.20 24.33 -10.44
C SER A 192 -7.42 24.87 -9.68
N ASP A 193 -8.60 24.84 -10.30
CA ASP A 193 -9.85 25.27 -9.70
C ASP A 193 -10.49 24.13 -8.88
N PRO A 194 -10.68 24.28 -7.56
CA PRO A 194 -11.36 23.30 -6.74
C PRO A 194 -12.78 22.95 -7.18
N ASP A 195 -13.48 23.89 -7.80
CA ASP A 195 -14.86 23.66 -8.26
C ASP A 195 -14.91 22.67 -9.43
N TYR A 196 -13.87 22.56 -10.25
CA TYR A 196 -13.78 21.50 -11.26
C TYR A 196 -13.88 20.09 -10.63
N HIS A 197 -13.16 19.86 -9.55
CA HIS A 197 -13.17 18.58 -8.84
C HIS A 197 -14.53 18.32 -8.17
N TYR A 198 -15.09 19.33 -7.50
CA TYR A 198 -16.40 19.22 -6.88
C TYR A 198 -17.49 18.88 -7.91
N GLN A 199 -17.54 19.61 -9.04
CA GLN A 199 -18.53 19.37 -10.09
C GLN A 199 -18.33 18.00 -10.73
N GLY A 200 -17.06 17.56 -10.95
CA GLY A 200 -16.76 16.25 -11.49
C GLY A 200 -17.31 15.11 -10.63
N VAL A 201 -17.08 15.16 -9.31
CA VAL A 201 -17.60 14.15 -8.38
C VAL A 201 -19.12 14.18 -8.31
N MET A 202 -19.73 15.38 -8.16
CA MET A 202 -21.18 15.53 -8.10
C MET A 202 -21.89 15.10 -9.38
N ASP A 203 -21.31 15.38 -10.56
CA ASP A 203 -21.83 14.92 -11.84
C ASP A 203 -21.84 13.39 -11.90
N SER A 204 -20.74 12.72 -11.51
CA SER A 204 -20.69 11.25 -11.44
C SER A 204 -21.79 10.69 -10.52
N ILE A 205 -21.95 11.25 -9.32
CA ILE A 205 -22.95 10.80 -8.36
C ILE A 205 -24.38 11.02 -8.91
N ARG A 206 -24.69 12.21 -9.44
CA ARG A 206 -26.03 12.54 -9.95
C ARG A 206 -26.42 11.68 -11.14
N ARG A 207 -25.47 11.45 -12.06
CA ARG A 207 -25.72 10.62 -13.25
C ARG A 207 -26.04 9.18 -12.85
N ALA A 208 -25.27 8.58 -11.95
CA ALA A 208 -25.54 7.24 -11.45
C ALA A 208 -26.85 7.20 -10.63
N ALA A 209 -27.08 8.16 -9.75
CA ALA A 209 -28.28 8.23 -8.91
C ALA A 209 -29.58 8.36 -9.74
N ALA A 210 -29.54 8.95 -10.95
CA ALA A 210 -30.70 9.03 -11.85
C ALA A 210 -31.25 7.65 -12.27
N HIS A 211 -30.47 6.58 -12.10
CA HIS A 211 -30.89 5.20 -12.37
C HIS A 211 -31.40 4.45 -11.12
N LEU A 212 -31.50 5.14 -10.00
CA LEU A 212 -31.96 4.58 -8.73
C LEU A 212 -33.35 5.14 -8.35
N PRO A 213 -34.24 4.36 -7.71
CA PRO A 213 -35.50 4.87 -7.20
C PRO A 213 -35.34 5.85 -6.02
N ARG A 214 -34.20 5.77 -5.30
CA ARG A 214 -33.76 6.65 -4.22
C ARG A 214 -32.25 6.49 -4.02
N LEU A 215 -31.62 7.35 -3.26
CA LEU A 215 -30.21 7.24 -2.89
C LEU A 215 -30.12 6.98 -1.38
N ASP A 216 -29.56 5.84 -0.97
CA ASP A 216 -29.42 5.44 0.42
C ASP A 216 -27.99 5.63 0.95
N ALA A 217 -26.96 5.50 0.10
CA ALA A 217 -25.57 5.67 0.47
C ALA A 217 -24.67 5.93 -0.76
N VAL A 218 -23.49 6.53 -0.53
CA VAL A 218 -22.48 6.79 -1.54
C VAL A 218 -21.12 6.29 -1.08
N GLY A 219 -20.44 5.48 -1.87
CA GLY A 219 -19.08 5.05 -1.61
C GLY A 219 -18.11 5.49 -2.70
N GLY A 220 -16.91 5.90 -2.32
CA GLY A 220 -15.91 6.44 -3.23
C GLY A 220 -14.55 5.74 -3.12
N SER A 221 -13.95 5.54 -4.28
CA SER A 221 -12.56 5.14 -4.50
C SER A 221 -11.83 6.33 -5.10
N ALA A 222 -10.66 6.69 -4.58
CA ALA A 222 -9.87 7.77 -5.14
C ALA A 222 -8.37 7.60 -4.83
N ALA A 223 -7.51 7.92 -5.81
CA ALA A 223 -6.07 7.86 -5.61
C ALA A 223 -5.61 8.92 -4.59
N GLY A 224 -4.91 8.51 -3.54
CA GLY A 224 -4.37 9.37 -2.48
C GLY A 224 -4.69 8.89 -1.07
N VAL A 225 -4.27 9.68 -0.09
CA VAL A 225 -4.50 9.42 1.33
C VAL A 225 -5.76 10.13 1.80
N TYR A 226 -6.71 9.38 2.31
CA TYR A 226 -7.98 9.85 2.84
C TYR A 226 -8.15 9.39 4.28
N ILE A 227 -8.43 10.31 5.21
CA ILE A 227 -8.69 10.01 6.62
C ILE A 227 -10.00 10.68 7.02
N ASN A 228 -10.97 9.89 7.48
CA ASN A 228 -12.30 10.36 7.86
C ASN A 228 -12.96 11.23 6.77
N ASN A 229 -12.96 10.75 5.53
CA ASN A 229 -13.49 11.44 4.33
C ASN A 229 -12.80 12.79 4.01
N ARG A 230 -11.62 13.05 4.59
CA ARG A 230 -10.82 14.24 4.26
C ARG A 230 -9.63 13.84 3.38
N ALA A 231 -9.46 14.52 2.26
CA ALA A 231 -8.27 14.37 1.44
C ALA A 231 -7.06 14.94 2.19
N ARG A 232 -6.02 14.15 2.39
CA ARG A 232 -4.78 14.57 3.05
C ARG A 232 -3.67 14.85 2.05
N VAL A 233 -3.38 13.87 1.22
CA VAL A 233 -2.42 13.97 0.11
C VAL A 233 -2.99 13.21 -1.07
N ALA A 234 -3.13 13.86 -2.22
CA ALA A 234 -3.58 13.19 -3.43
C ALA A 234 -3.06 13.87 -4.70
N SER A 235 -2.45 13.09 -5.57
CA SER A 235 -1.89 13.55 -6.85
C SER A 235 -2.97 14.08 -7.81
N LEU A 236 -4.23 13.72 -7.60
CA LEU A 236 -5.37 14.22 -8.37
C LEU A 236 -5.52 15.75 -8.26
N TYR A 237 -5.12 16.33 -7.13
CA TYR A 237 -5.29 17.75 -6.82
C TYR A 237 -4.00 18.55 -6.85
N ARG A 238 -2.93 18.02 -7.49
CA ARG A 238 -1.58 18.62 -7.45
C ARG A 238 -1.49 20.02 -8.04
N ALA A 239 -2.40 20.42 -8.94
CA ALA A 239 -2.45 21.74 -9.52
C ALA A 239 -3.19 22.76 -8.63
N VAL A 240 -3.93 22.32 -7.61
CA VAL A 240 -4.69 23.19 -6.71
C VAL A 240 -3.72 23.86 -5.74
N PRO A 241 -3.72 25.22 -5.63
CA PRO A 241 -2.87 25.91 -4.67
C PRO A 241 -3.09 25.41 -3.24
N PRO A 242 -2.02 25.35 -2.40
CA PRO A 242 -2.11 24.76 -1.05
C PRO A 242 -3.21 25.37 -0.16
N LYS A 243 -3.42 26.69 -0.23
CA LYS A 243 -4.48 27.35 0.51
C LYS A 243 -5.87 26.89 0.09
N LEU A 244 -6.13 26.81 -1.22
CA LEU A 244 -7.40 26.33 -1.77
C LEU A 244 -7.57 24.82 -1.53
N PHE A 245 -6.49 24.07 -1.56
CA PHE A 245 -6.53 22.66 -1.16
C PHE A 245 -7.04 22.51 0.28
N ALA A 246 -6.45 23.21 1.24
CA ALA A 246 -6.85 23.14 2.64
C ALA A 246 -8.31 23.56 2.86
N GLU A 247 -8.75 24.64 2.18
CA GLU A 247 -10.08 25.23 2.36
C GLU A 247 -11.21 24.48 1.63
N LYS A 248 -10.92 23.92 0.43
CA LYS A 248 -11.93 23.42 -0.50
C LYS A 248 -11.82 21.93 -0.84
N ILE A 249 -10.59 21.43 -1.00
CA ILE A 249 -10.35 20.02 -1.38
C ILE A 249 -10.28 19.11 -0.17
N ALA A 250 -9.55 19.49 0.87
CA ALA A 250 -9.48 18.66 2.06
C ALA A 250 -10.87 18.29 2.63
N PRO A 251 -11.86 19.20 2.74
CA PRO A 251 -13.21 18.87 3.20
C PRO A 251 -14.18 18.48 2.06
N LEU A 252 -13.73 18.27 0.83
CA LEU A 252 -14.58 18.06 -0.36
C LEU A 252 -15.66 17.01 -0.14
N PHE A 253 -15.29 15.82 0.30
CA PHE A 253 -16.21 14.70 0.45
C PHE A 253 -17.14 14.85 1.66
N LEU A 254 -16.69 15.56 2.70
CA LEU A 254 -17.58 15.94 3.82
C LEU A 254 -18.67 16.90 3.36
N ARG A 255 -18.31 17.92 2.56
CA ARG A 255 -19.25 18.84 1.95
C ARG A 255 -20.29 18.11 1.07
N ILE A 256 -19.82 17.20 0.20
CA ILE A 256 -20.70 16.40 -0.65
C ILE A 256 -21.63 15.51 0.17
N ARG A 257 -21.12 14.84 1.18
CA ARG A 257 -21.91 14.03 2.11
C ARG A 257 -23.04 14.85 2.76
N ASP A 258 -22.69 16.01 3.28
CA ASP A 258 -23.63 16.90 3.97
C ASP A 258 -24.71 17.45 3.00
N GLU A 259 -24.34 17.74 1.73
CA GLU A 259 -25.27 18.16 0.69
C GLU A 259 -26.24 17.04 0.26
N LEU A 260 -25.73 15.81 0.14
CA LEU A 260 -26.55 14.65 -0.26
C LEU A 260 -27.43 14.13 0.88
N GLY A 261 -27.05 14.38 2.13
CA GLY A 261 -27.79 13.94 3.31
C GLY A 261 -27.82 12.43 3.54
N VAL A 262 -26.91 11.69 2.91
CA VAL A 262 -26.78 10.23 3.03
C VAL A 262 -25.39 9.82 3.53
N PRO A 263 -25.24 8.63 4.14
CA PRO A 263 -23.93 8.10 4.49
C PRO A 263 -22.98 8.08 3.29
N MET A 264 -21.76 8.54 3.50
CA MET A 264 -20.73 8.57 2.47
C MET A 264 -19.37 8.20 3.06
N GLU A 265 -18.63 7.31 2.37
CA GLU A 265 -17.27 6.92 2.72
C GLU A 265 -16.38 6.92 1.46
N VAL A 266 -15.20 7.55 1.59
CA VAL A 266 -14.21 7.62 0.51
C VAL A 266 -12.88 7.15 1.05
N VAL A 267 -12.28 6.18 0.35
CA VAL A 267 -11.00 5.57 0.71
C VAL A 267 -10.06 5.51 -0.48
N ASN A 268 -8.80 5.12 -0.23
CA ASN A 268 -7.80 4.90 -1.27
C ASN A 268 -8.25 3.83 -2.29
N ASP A 269 -7.86 4.01 -3.56
CA ASP A 269 -8.18 3.10 -4.66
C ASP A 269 -7.58 1.69 -4.48
N GLY A 270 -6.42 1.57 -3.83
CA GLY A 270 -5.83 0.29 -3.43
C GLY A 270 -6.71 -0.49 -2.46
N GLU A 271 -7.31 0.20 -1.48
CA GLU A 271 -8.24 -0.40 -0.51
C GLU A 271 -9.49 -0.96 -1.18
N VAL A 272 -10.09 -0.18 -2.09
CA VAL A 272 -11.26 -0.61 -2.83
C VAL A 272 -10.93 -1.79 -3.76
N THR A 273 -9.74 -1.77 -4.35
CA THR A 273 -9.25 -2.88 -5.19
C THR A 273 -9.11 -4.17 -4.38
N ALA A 274 -8.53 -4.09 -3.17
CA ALA A 274 -8.42 -5.25 -2.28
C ALA A 274 -9.80 -5.77 -1.84
N LEU A 275 -10.74 -4.86 -1.56
CA LEU A 275 -12.13 -5.22 -1.21
C LEU A 275 -12.84 -5.92 -2.37
N ALA A 276 -12.72 -5.39 -3.59
CA ALA A 276 -13.27 -6.01 -4.80
C ALA A 276 -12.71 -7.43 -5.01
N GLY A 277 -11.39 -7.58 -4.85
CA GLY A 277 -10.72 -8.87 -4.91
C GLY A 277 -11.22 -9.85 -3.85
N SER A 278 -11.36 -9.38 -2.61
CA SER A 278 -11.89 -10.17 -1.50
C SER A 278 -13.34 -10.63 -1.74
N MET A 279 -14.18 -9.75 -2.29
CA MET A 279 -15.57 -10.10 -2.65
C MET A 279 -15.61 -11.13 -3.79
N SER A 280 -14.69 -11.04 -4.75
CA SER A 280 -14.58 -11.93 -5.90
C SER A 280 -14.07 -13.32 -5.54
N LEU A 281 -13.04 -13.39 -4.67
CA LEU A 281 -12.46 -14.66 -4.19
C LEU A 281 -13.35 -15.40 -3.21
N GLY A 282 -14.26 -14.68 -2.54
CA GLY A 282 -15.08 -15.27 -1.46
C GLY A 282 -14.26 -15.69 -0.23
N GLY A 283 -13.05 -15.18 -0.06
CA GLY A 283 -12.15 -15.53 1.03
C GLY A 283 -11.38 -14.33 1.60
N ASN A 284 -11.04 -14.40 2.88
CA ASN A 284 -10.28 -13.39 3.63
C ASN A 284 -9.21 -14.03 4.50
N PRO A 285 -8.18 -13.30 4.96
CA PRO A 285 -7.83 -11.93 4.57
C PRO A 285 -7.20 -11.83 3.18
N VAL A 286 -7.21 -10.61 2.58
CA VAL A 286 -6.67 -10.34 1.24
C VAL A 286 -5.76 -9.12 1.27
N LEU A 287 -4.56 -9.23 0.72
CA LEU A 287 -3.69 -8.10 0.39
C LEU A 287 -3.71 -7.89 -1.13
N GLY A 288 -4.11 -6.72 -1.58
CA GLY A 288 -4.02 -6.30 -2.97
C GLY A 288 -2.74 -5.50 -3.23
N LEU A 289 -2.01 -5.85 -4.28
CA LEU A 289 -0.79 -5.16 -4.74
C LEU A 289 -0.97 -4.75 -6.19
N ALA A 290 -1.25 -3.48 -6.44
CA ALA A 290 -1.44 -2.94 -7.78
C ALA A 290 -0.12 -2.37 -8.32
N LEU A 291 0.53 -3.11 -9.21
CA LEU A 291 1.78 -2.76 -9.88
C LEU A 291 1.49 -1.79 -11.03
N GLY A 292 1.23 -0.53 -10.69
CA GLY A 292 0.89 0.56 -11.59
C GLY A 292 2.07 1.48 -11.92
N SER A 293 1.82 2.78 -12.13
CA SER A 293 2.88 3.80 -12.24
C SER A 293 3.72 3.91 -10.96
N SER A 294 3.10 3.68 -9.82
CA SER A 294 3.71 3.35 -8.54
C SER A 294 3.08 2.06 -8.02
N LEU A 295 3.39 1.64 -6.79
CA LEU A 295 2.68 0.58 -6.10
C LEU A 295 1.48 1.21 -5.37
N ALA A 296 0.27 0.68 -5.59
CA ALA A 296 -0.85 0.91 -4.69
C ALA A 296 -1.17 -0.41 -3.96
N SER A 297 -1.59 -0.31 -2.72
CA SER A 297 -1.90 -1.50 -1.93
C SER A 297 -3.14 -1.27 -1.06
N GLY A 298 -3.79 -2.36 -0.71
CA GLY A 298 -4.93 -2.34 0.20
C GLY A 298 -5.06 -3.67 0.91
N TYR A 299 -5.67 -3.66 2.09
CA TYR A 299 -5.81 -4.82 2.93
C TYR A 299 -7.22 -5.01 3.46
N VAL A 300 -7.75 -6.21 3.27
CA VAL A 300 -9.01 -6.65 3.83
C VAL A 300 -8.72 -7.69 4.91
N ASN A 301 -9.20 -7.44 6.12
CA ASN A 301 -8.94 -8.29 7.28
C ASN A 301 -9.75 -9.60 7.27
N ARG A 302 -9.63 -10.45 8.32
CA ARG A 302 -10.34 -11.73 8.44
C ARG A 302 -11.86 -11.59 8.37
N ASP A 303 -12.39 -10.48 8.87
CA ASP A 303 -13.83 -10.20 8.90
C ASP A 303 -14.37 -9.70 7.55
N GLY A 304 -13.47 -9.49 6.58
CA GLY A 304 -13.82 -8.99 5.25
C GLY A 304 -13.97 -7.47 5.17
N ASN A 305 -13.43 -6.75 6.14
CA ASN A 305 -13.51 -5.30 6.22
C ASN A 305 -12.18 -4.64 5.88
N ILE A 306 -12.22 -3.43 5.33
CA ILE A 306 -11.09 -2.53 5.19
C ILE A 306 -10.66 -2.07 6.59
N THR A 307 -9.36 -1.98 6.81
CA THR A 307 -8.78 -1.37 8.01
C THR A 307 -8.67 0.14 7.85
N GLY A 308 -8.53 0.88 8.93
CA GLY A 308 -8.21 2.32 8.89
C GLY A 308 -6.72 2.62 8.68
N TRP A 309 -5.94 1.65 8.19
CA TRP A 309 -4.50 1.77 7.98
C TRP A 309 -4.19 2.55 6.68
N LEU A 310 -2.98 3.12 6.58
CA LEU A 310 -2.56 3.84 5.36
C LEU A 310 -2.37 2.93 4.16
N ASN A 311 -1.79 1.76 4.38
CA ASN A 311 -1.43 0.79 3.33
C ASN A 311 -0.66 1.36 2.12
N GLU A 312 0.16 2.40 2.33
CA GLU A 312 0.99 3.04 1.30
C GLU A 312 2.35 2.32 1.16
N LEU A 313 2.30 1.04 0.79
CA LEU A 313 3.49 0.17 0.71
C LEU A 313 4.49 0.57 -0.39
N ALA A 314 4.15 1.54 -1.24
CA ALA A 314 5.11 2.17 -2.16
C ALA A 314 6.33 2.74 -1.43
N PHE A 315 6.13 3.21 -0.21
CA PHE A 315 7.16 3.82 0.65
C PHE A 315 7.74 2.85 1.69
N ALA A 316 7.21 1.63 1.79
CA ALA A 316 7.71 0.62 2.70
C ALA A 316 8.97 -0.05 2.14
N PRO A 317 10.02 -0.29 2.96
CA PRO A 317 11.25 -0.93 2.49
C PRO A 317 11.00 -2.42 2.21
N VAL A 318 11.68 -2.97 1.20
CA VAL A 318 11.63 -4.40 0.84
C VAL A 318 13.00 -5.01 0.60
N ASP A 319 14.02 -4.17 0.52
CA ASP A 319 15.43 -4.54 0.30
C ASP A 319 16.28 -3.82 1.38
N TYR A 320 17.17 -4.55 2.02
CA TYR A 320 18.00 -4.01 3.10
C TYR A 320 19.45 -3.73 2.68
N ARG A 321 19.77 -3.80 1.38
CA ARG A 321 21.09 -3.39 0.91
C ARG A 321 21.35 -1.91 1.20
N MET A 322 22.61 -1.61 1.46
CA MET A 322 23.05 -0.21 1.57
C MET A 322 23.16 0.42 0.18
N ASN A 323 22.82 1.70 0.06
CA ASN A 323 22.89 2.45 -1.20
C ASN A 323 22.07 1.83 -2.34
N GLY A 324 20.90 1.28 -2.02
CA GLY A 324 19.95 0.74 -2.99
C GLY A 324 19.20 1.83 -3.76
N PRO A 325 18.24 1.45 -4.62
CA PRO A 325 17.50 2.41 -5.43
C PRO A 325 16.70 3.37 -4.54
N LEU A 326 16.74 4.65 -4.90
CA LEU A 326 15.97 5.70 -4.25
C LEU A 326 14.68 5.98 -5.02
N ASP A 327 13.61 6.27 -4.31
CA ASP A 327 12.41 6.88 -4.87
C ASP A 327 12.58 8.41 -5.07
N GLU A 328 11.58 9.06 -5.63
CA GLU A 328 11.61 10.51 -5.90
C GLU A 328 11.60 11.38 -4.62
N TRP A 329 11.31 10.80 -3.45
CA TRP A 329 11.36 11.45 -2.14
C TRP A 329 12.55 11.03 -1.29
N SER A 330 13.56 10.41 -1.92
CA SER A 330 14.78 9.91 -1.26
C SER A 330 14.52 8.73 -0.29
N GLY A 331 13.39 8.04 -0.43
CA GLY A 331 13.15 6.76 0.23
C GLY A 331 14.00 5.68 -0.40
N ASP A 332 14.84 5.02 0.39
CA ASP A 332 15.72 3.98 -0.10
C ASP A 332 15.06 2.60 -0.05
N CYS A 333 15.21 1.84 -1.13
CA CYS A 333 14.78 0.44 -1.23
C CYS A 333 13.27 0.22 -0.99
N CYS A 334 12.43 1.20 -1.35
CA CYS A 334 10.99 1.16 -1.14
C CYS A 334 10.23 0.44 -2.25
N GLY A 335 9.03 -0.06 -1.94
CA GLY A 335 8.19 -0.88 -2.81
C GLY A 335 7.95 -0.31 -4.21
N SER A 336 7.86 1.03 -4.36
CA SER A 336 7.74 1.69 -5.67
C SER A 336 8.88 1.31 -6.63
N GLN A 337 10.09 1.09 -6.12
CA GLN A 337 11.27 0.74 -6.90
C GLN A 337 11.40 -0.77 -7.19
N PHE A 338 10.47 -1.60 -6.70
CA PHE A 338 10.49 -3.06 -6.86
C PHE A 338 9.19 -3.61 -7.48
N PHE A 339 8.04 -2.95 -7.27
CA PHE A 339 6.71 -3.47 -7.63
C PHE A 339 5.90 -2.50 -8.49
N SER A 340 6.53 -1.81 -9.47
CA SER A 340 5.84 -0.82 -10.29
C SER A 340 6.47 -0.65 -11.67
N GLN A 341 5.91 0.24 -12.50
CA GLN A 341 6.53 0.66 -13.75
C GLN A 341 7.91 1.31 -13.53
N GLN A 342 8.13 1.95 -12.37
CA GLN A 342 9.45 2.48 -11.99
C GLN A 342 10.46 1.34 -11.86
N ALA A 343 10.07 0.25 -11.20
CA ALA A 343 10.90 -0.96 -11.08
C ALA A 343 11.23 -1.57 -12.44
N VAL A 344 10.21 -1.74 -13.30
CA VAL A 344 10.38 -2.27 -14.67
C VAL A 344 11.36 -1.41 -15.45
N ASN A 345 11.20 -0.08 -15.43
CA ASN A 345 12.10 0.85 -16.12
C ASN A 345 13.52 0.80 -15.52
N ARG A 346 13.67 0.80 -14.20
CA ARG A 346 14.96 0.73 -13.53
C ARG A 346 15.72 -0.52 -13.93
N VAL A 347 15.07 -1.68 -13.86
CA VAL A 347 15.69 -2.98 -14.20
C VAL A 347 16.02 -3.04 -15.69
N ALA A 348 15.13 -2.56 -16.57
CA ALA A 348 15.36 -2.52 -18.01
C ALA A 348 16.58 -1.67 -18.38
N VAL A 349 16.68 -0.46 -17.82
CA VAL A 349 17.82 0.44 -18.07
C VAL A 349 19.12 -0.14 -17.51
N SER A 350 19.09 -0.70 -16.30
CA SER A 350 20.27 -1.37 -15.71
C SER A 350 20.73 -2.58 -16.52
N ALA A 351 19.81 -3.25 -17.22
CA ALA A 351 20.13 -4.35 -18.15
C ALA A 351 20.58 -3.88 -19.54
N GLY A 352 20.75 -2.57 -19.75
CA GLY A 352 21.25 -1.98 -21.01
C GLY A 352 20.17 -1.64 -22.05
N MET A 353 18.87 -1.75 -21.71
CA MET A 353 17.79 -1.30 -22.61
C MET A 353 17.81 0.24 -22.73
N GLN A 354 17.70 0.71 -23.97
CA GLN A 354 17.63 2.14 -24.27
C GLN A 354 16.22 2.52 -24.70
N PHE A 355 15.75 3.68 -24.21
CA PHE A 355 14.46 4.23 -24.58
C PHE A 355 14.64 5.65 -25.13
N PRO A 356 13.80 6.09 -26.08
CA PRO A 356 13.75 7.49 -26.48
C PRO A 356 13.49 8.39 -25.26
N GLU A 357 14.23 9.49 -25.14
CA GLU A 357 14.16 10.40 -23.98
C GLU A 357 12.75 10.95 -23.68
N LYS A 358 11.92 11.12 -24.72
CA LYS A 358 10.57 11.67 -24.59
C LYS A 358 9.53 10.67 -24.10
N LEU A 359 9.86 9.38 -24.00
CA LEU A 359 8.91 8.37 -23.56
C LEU A 359 8.81 8.33 -22.04
N GLY A 360 7.60 8.48 -21.53
CA GLY A 360 7.27 8.28 -20.13
C GLY A 360 7.26 6.80 -19.72
N LEU A 361 7.10 6.52 -18.43
CA LEU A 361 7.07 5.14 -17.91
C LEU A 361 5.96 4.28 -18.54
N PRO A 362 4.74 4.79 -18.78
CA PRO A 362 3.68 4.00 -19.41
C PRO A 362 4.04 3.55 -20.83
N GLU A 363 4.62 4.42 -21.63
CA GLU A 363 5.00 4.13 -23.02
C GLU A 363 6.17 3.16 -23.07
N ARG A 364 7.15 3.29 -22.16
CA ARG A 364 8.26 2.34 -22.01
C ARG A 364 7.76 0.95 -21.64
N LEU A 365 6.78 0.87 -20.73
CA LEU A 365 6.15 -0.40 -20.36
C LEU A 365 5.50 -1.07 -21.58
N VAL A 366 4.75 -0.30 -22.41
CA VAL A 366 4.13 -0.84 -23.64
C VAL A 366 5.18 -1.43 -24.58
N LEU A 367 6.34 -0.77 -24.75
CA LEU A 367 7.43 -1.31 -25.57
C LEU A 367 8.02 -2.61 -24.98
N ILE A 368 8.16 -2.67 -23.64
CA ILE A 368 8.64 -3.87 -22.95
C ILE A 368 7.63 -5.01 -23.11
N GLN A 369 6.34 -4.75 -22.94
CA GLN A 369 5.28 -5.74 -23.11
C GLN A 369 5.25 -6.29 -24.55
N LYS A 370 5.38 -5.42 -25.55
CA LYS A 370 5.48 -5.86 -26.95
C LYS A 370 6.68 -6.79 -27.18
N LYS A 371 7.86 -6.45 -26.66
CA LYS A 371 9.03 -7.32 -26.73
C LYS A 371 8.82 -8.65 -26.00
N MET A 372 8.06 -8.67 -24.91
CA MET A 372 7.70 -9.91 -24.22
C MET A 372 6.82 -10.80 -25.10
N GLU A 373 5.85 -10.22 -25.82
CA GLU A 373 5.01 -10.94 -26.79
C GLU A 373 5.82 -11.50 -27.96
N GLU A 374 6.90 -10.79 -28.36
CA GLU A 374 7.86 -11.23 -29.38
C GLU A 374 8.85 -12.29 -28.87
N GLY A 375 8.82 -12.65 -27.58
CA GLY A 375 9.66 -13.68 -26.99
C GLY A 375 11.08 -13.22 -26.62
N ASP A 376 11.30 -11.93 -26.37
CA ASP A 376 12.61 -11.37 -25.98
C ASP A 376 13.09 -11.96 -24.66
N ALA A 377 14.22 -12.68 -24.69
CA ALA A 377 14.77 -13.37 -23.54
C ALA A 377 15.26 -12.43 -22.42
N LEU A 378 15.70 -11.21 -22.75
CA LEU A 378 16.09 -10.21 -21.76
C LEU A 378 14.88 -9.71 -21.01
N VAL A 379 13.78 -9.47 -21.73
CA VAL A 379 12.51 -9.05 -21.13
C VAL A 379 11.90 -10.16 -20.27
N ALA A 380 12.01 -11.43 -20.66
CA ALA A 380 11.60 -12.54 -19.81
C ALA A 380 12.37 -12.52 -18.46
N LYS A 381 13.69 -12.34 -18.47
CA LYS A 381 14.52 -12.18 -17.26
C LYS A 381 14.12 -10.95 -16.43
N LEU A 382 13.67 -9.86 -17.08
CA LEU A 382 13.17 -8.68 -16.40
C LEU A 382 11.92 -9.05 -15.57
N TYR A 383 10.95 -9.73 -16.19
CA TYR A 383 9.73 -10.16 -15.48
C TYR A 383 10.02 -11.20 -14.40
N GLU A 384 10.99 -12.11 -14.62
CA GLU A 384 11.49 -13.03 -13.58
C GLU A 384 12.11 -12.25 -12.40
N THR A 385 12.83 -11.16 -12.67
CA THR A 385 13.41 -10.29 -11.63
C THR A 385 12.30 -9.66 -10.79
N ILE A 386 11.26 -9.08 -11.43
CA ILE A 386 10.10 -8.52 -10.71
C ILE A 386 9.36 -9.60 -9.91
N GLY A 387 9.16 -10.78 -10.50
CA GLY A 387 8.53 -11.92 -9.80
C GLY A 387 9.32 -12.38 -8.58
N THR A 388 10.66 -12.36 -8.67
CA THR A 388 11.53 -12.68 -7.54
C THR A 388 11.34 -11.65 -6.41
N TYR A 389 11.29 -10.35 -6.74
CA TYR A 389 10.99 -9.31 -5.74
C TYR A 389 9.63 -9.51 -5.08
N VAL A 390 8.59 -9.81 -5.87
CA VAL A 390 7.24 -10.07 -5.35
C VAL A 390 7.24 -11.25 -4.37
N GLY A 391 7.89 -12.35 -4.72
CA GLY A 391 7.95 -13.53 -3.86
C GLY A 391 8.59 -13.24 -2.49
N TYR A 392 9.75 -12.59 -2.47
CA TYR A 392 10.39 -12.17 -1.23
C TYR A 392 9.60 -11.08 -0.49
N GLY A 393 8.97 -10.16 -1.23
CA GLY A 393 8.11 -9.12 -0.67
C GLY A 393 6.89 -9.68 0.04
N VAL A 394 6.21 -10.67 -0.56
CA VAL A 394 5.06 -11.35 0.08
C VAL A 394 5.50 -12.05 1.38
N ALA A 395 6.66 -12.72 1.37
CA ALA A 395 7.20 -13.34 2.59
C ALA A 395 7.49 -12.29 3.67
N TYR A 396 8.02 -11.12 3.29
CA TYR A 396 8.25 -10.01 4.22
C TYR A 396 6.94 -9.42 4.75
N TYR A 397 5.93 -9.28 3.90
CA TYR A 397 4.63 -8.74 4.30
C TYR A 397 3.87 -9.67 5.26
N ALA A 398 4.15 -10.97 5.22
CA ALA A 398 3.59 -11.94 6.16
C ALA A 398 4.06 -11.72 7.62
N ASP A 399 5.15 -10.98 7.86
CA ASP A 399 5.58 -10.57 9.19
C ASP A 399 4.64 -9.50 9.81
N PHE A 400 3.87 -8.78 8.97
CA PHE A 400 3.10 -7.60 9.37
C PHE A 400 1.60 -7.70 9.10
N TYR A 401 1.19 -8.58 8.19
CA TYR A 401 -0.19 -8.82 7.83
C TYR A 401 -0.56 -10.27 8.13
N ASP A 402 -1.78 -10.48 8.57
CA ASP A 402 -2.39 -11.80 8.50
C ASP A 402 -2.75 -12.07 7.03
N LEU A 403 -2.00 -12.97 6.37
CA LEU A 403 -2.16 -13.22 4.94
C LEU A 403 -2.78 -14.59 4.67
N LYS A 404 -3.77 -14.62 3.77
CA LYS A 404 -4.30 -15.83 3.16
C LYS A 404 -4.28 -15.75 1.63
N HIS A 405 -4.63 -14.59 1.09
CA HIS A 405 -4.64 -14.34 -0.34
C HIS A 405 -3.88 -13.05 -0.65
N VAL A 406 -3.03 -13.09 -1.68
CA VAL A 406 -2.37 -11.92 -2.25
C VAL A 406 -2.79 -11.80 -3.70
N LEU A 407 -3.37 -10.67 -4.07
CA LEU A 407 -3.74 -10.34 -5.45
C LEU A 407 -2.70 -9.39 -6.03
N ILE A 408 -2.04 -9.80 -7.10
CA ILE A 408 -1.15 -8.93 -7.86
C ILE A 408 -1.87 -8.46 -9.13
N LEU A 409 -1.93 -7.16 -9.33
CA LEU A 409 -2.68 -6.55 -10.43
C LEU A 409 -1.96 -5.31 -10.97
N GLY A 410 -2.58 -4.58 -11.88
CA GLY A 410 -2.02 -3.39 -12.48
C GLY A 410 -1.37 -3.64 -13.84
N ARG A 411 -0.96 -2.55 -14.51
CA ARG A 411 -0.47 -2.62 -15.90
C ARG A 411 0.79 -3.47 -16.06
N VAL A 412 1.64 -3.57 -15.05
CA VAL A 412 2.86 -4.38 -15.09
C VAL A 412 2.54 -5.87 -15.23
N THR A 413 1.40 -6.32 -14.68
CA THR A 413 0.99 -7.73 -14.71
C THR A 413 0.12 -8.09 -15.93
N THR A 414 0.00 -7.21 -16.93
CA THR A 414 -0.79 -7.48 -18.13
C THR A 414 -0.01 -8.36 -19.10
N GLY A 415 -0.69 -9.33 -19.72
CA GLY A 415 -0.11 -10.22 -20.73
C GLY A 415 0.86 -11.28 -20.16
N PRO A 416 1.72 -11.88 -21.00
CA PRO A 416 2.59 -13.00 -20.61
C PRO A 416 3.55 -12.67 -19.45
N GLY A 417 3.94 -11.40 -19.31
CA GLY A 417 4.80 -10.94 -18.22
C GLY A 417 4.18 -11.14 -16.84
N GLY A 418 2.87 -10.97 -16.73
CA GLY A 418 2.13 -11.20 -15.47
C GLY A 418 2.21 -12.65 -15.01
N GLU A 419 2.08 -13.60 -15.92
CA GLU A 419 2.22 -15.03 -15.61
C GLU A 419 3.65 -15.39 -15.16
N ILE A 420 4.67 -14.77 -15.75
CA ILE A 420 6.08 -14.95 -15.32
C ILE A 420 6.25 -14.42 -13.89
N ILE A 421 5.73 -13.22 -13.58
CA ILE A 421 5.77 -12.66 -12.22
C ILE A 421 5.09 -13.61 -11.25
N LEU A 422 3.87 -14.06 -11.53
CA LEU A 422 3.12 -14.96 -10.69
C LEU A 422 3.88 -16.27 -10.41
N ASN A 423 4.32 -16.95 -11.47
CA ASN A 423 5.00 -18.23 -11.35
C ASN A 423 6.31 -18.11 -10.56
N LYS A 424 7.11 -17.05 -10.84
CA LYS A 424 8.35 -16.80 -10.14
C LYS A 424 8.14 -16.47 -8.68
N SER A 425 7.13 -15.68 -8.33
CA SER A 425 6.82 -15.36 -6.93
C SER A 425 6.40 -16.61 -6.14
N ILE A 426 5.60 -17.50 -6.74
CA ILE A 426 5.25 -18.79 -6.14
C ILE A 426 6.48 -19.69 -5.98
N GLU A 427 7.39 -19.70 -6.96
CA GLU A 427 8.65 -20.46 -6.89
C GLU A 427 9.51 -20.00 -5.71
N VAL A 428 9.65 -18.67 -5.50
CA VAL A 428 10.39 -18.10 -4.36
C VAL A 428 9.77 -18.55 -3.05
N LEU A 429 8.45 -18.41 -2.88
CA LEU A 429 7.78 -18.83 -1.64
C LEU A 429 7.97 -20.32 -1.39
N ARG A 430 7.79 -21.18 -2.38
CA ARG A 430 7.95 -22.63 -2.21
C ARG A 430 9.35 -23.04 -1.83
N LYS A 431 10.37 -22.36 -2.36
CA LYS A 431 11.78 -22.71 -2.14
C LYS A 431 12.34 -22.13 -0.84
N GLU A 432 11.97 -20.88 -0.53
CA GLU A 432 12.55 -20.14 0.60
C GLU A 432 11.68 -20.12 1.85
N PHE A 433 10.35 -20.17 1.68
CA PHE A 433 9.36 -20.00 2.74
C PHE A 433 8.20 -21.01 2.57
N PRO A 434 8.49 -22.33 2.65
CA PRO A 434 7.48 -23.38 2.40
C PRO A 434 6.29 -23.29 3.37
N GLU A 435 6.48 -22.82 4.59
CA GLU A 435 5.41 -22.57 5.56
C GLU A 435 4.43 -21.50 5.09
N ILE A 436 4.93 -20.39 4.51
CA ILE A 436 4.09 -19.34 3.93
C ILE A 436 3.43 -19.87 2.65
N ALA A 437 4.18 -20.55 1.79
CA ALA A 437 3.65 -21.13 0.55
C ALA A 437 2.51 -22.14 0.77
N SER A 438 2.44 -22.75 1.95
CA SER A 438 1.37 -23.71 2.31
C SER A 438 0.07 -23.02 2.74
N THR A 439 0.11 -21.76 3.15
CA THR A 439 -1.02 -21.03 3.75
C THR A 439 -1.45 -19.80 2.94
N VAL A 440 -0.54 -19.22 2.16
CA VAL A 440 -0.77 -18.00 1.37
C VAL A 440 -0.83 -18.34 -0.11
N SER A 441 -1.91 -17.93 -0.78
CA SER A 441 -2.03 -18.02 -2.24
C SER A 441 -1.71 -16.65 -2.88
N ILE A 442 -0.98 -16.67 -4.01
CA ILE A 442 -0.79 -15.49 -4.87
C ILE A 442 -1.58 -15.75 -6.16
N ALA A 443 -2.32 -14.73 -6.64
CA ALA A 443 -3.11 -14.85 -7.85
C ALA A 443 -3.15 -13.53 -8.65
N LEU A 444 -3.39 -13.66 -9.95
CA LEU A 444 -3.84 -12.55 -10.81
C LEU A 444 -5.37 -12.52 -10.81
N PRO A 445 -6.02 -11.36 -10.73
CA PRO A 445 -7.48 -11.28 -10.85
C PRO A 445 -7.92 -11.63 -12.27
N ASP A 446 -9.07 -12.27 -12.40
CA ASP A 446 -9.68 -12.52 -13.70
C ASP A 446 -10.21 -11.22 -14.35
N GLU A 447 -10.44 -11.24 -15.68
CA GLU A 447 -10.90 -10.05 -16.40
C GLU A 447 -12.30 -9.59 -15.99
N LYS A 448 -13.16 -10.50 -15.56
CA LYS A 448 -14.53 -10.21 -15.15
C LYS A 448 -14.57 -9.46 -13.82
N SER A 449 -13.70 -9.83 -12.89
CA SER A 449 -13.53 -9.16 -11.60
C SER A 449 -13.01 -7.74 -11.73
N ARG A 450 -12.25 -7.44 -12.80
CA ARG A 450 -11.63 -6.12 -13.02
C ARG A 450 -12.64 -5.02 -13.44
N ARG A 451 -13.70 -5.35 -14.15
CA ARG A 451 -14.57 -4.33 -14.82
C ARG A 451 -15.72 -3.81 -13.96
N VAL A 452 -16.28 -4.63 -13.11
CA VAL A 452 -17.48 -4.29 -12.33
C VAL A 452 -17.20 -4.24 -10.84
N GLY A 453 -16.15 -4.94 -10.35
CA GLY A 453 -15.87 -5.13 -8.94
C GLY A 453 -15.56 -3.85 -8.16
N GLN A 454 -14.79 -2.91 -8.70
CA GLN A 454 -14.34 -1.72 -7.95
C GLN A 454 -15.49 -0.77 -7.61
N SER A 455 -16.35 -0.44 -8.56
CA SER A 455 -17.46 0.48 -8.28
C SER A 455 -18.53 -0.13 -7.37
N ILE A 456 -18.78 -1.46 -7.45
CA ILE A 456 -19.66 -2.16 -6.49
C ILE A 456 -18.97 -2.21 -5.10
N ALA A 457 -17.68 -2.50 -5.05
CA ALA A 457 -16.93 -2.51 -3.79
C ALA A 457 -16.92 -1.10 -3.17
N ALA A 458 -16.72 -0.03 -3.96
CA ALA A 458 -16.84 1.34 -3.49
C ALA A 458 -18.25 1.62 -2.94
N ALA A 459 -19.30 1.29 -3.69
CA ALA A 459 -20.70 1.48 -3.26
C ALA A 459 -20.99 0.78 -1.92
N SER A 460 -20.29 -0.33 -1.63
CA SER A 460 -20.49 -1.11 -0.41
C SER A 460 -19.79 -0.56 0.84
N LEU A 461 -19.01 0.54 0.72
CA LEU A 461 -18.21 1.06 1.83
C LEU A 461 -19.06 1.53 3.02
N PRO A 462 -20.05 2.44 2.87
CA PRO A 462 -20.78 2.95 4.01
C PRO A 462 -21.90 2.02 4.44
N ALA A 463 -22.08 1.86 5.75
CA ALA A 463 -23.31 1.30 6.32
C ALA A 463 -24.47 2.30 6.16
N ILE A 464 -25.65 1.81 5.78
CA ILE A 464 -26.89 2.59 5.90
C ILE A 464 -27.27 2.59 7.37
N LYS A 465 -27.19 3.76 8.03
CA LYS A 465 -27.67 3.88 9.40
C LYS A 465 -29.19 3.74 9.38
N GLU A 466 -29.75 2.79 10.13
CA GLU A 466 -31.17 2.76 10.38
C GLU A 466 -31.56 4.12 11.01
N ILE A 467 -32.45 4.86 10.35
CA ILE A 467 -33.08 6.03 10.95
C ILE A 467 -33.94 5.46 12.07
N PRO A 468 -33.73 5.82 13.36
CA PRO A 468 -34.62 5.39 14.42
C PRO A 468 -36.04 5.83 14.06
N ARG A 469 -36.95 4.87 13.95
CA ARG A 469 -38.36 5.11 13.69
C ARG A 469 -39.00 5.81 14.87
#